data_d03f296ae8193fb0418d6c66c5548af7
#
_entry.id   d03f296ae8193fb0418d6c66c5548af7
#
_cell.length_a   1.000
_cell.length_b   1.000
_cell.length_c   1.000
_cell.angle_alpha   90.00
_cell.angle_beta   90.00
_cell.angle_gamma   90.00
#
_symmetry.space_group_name_H-M   'P 1'
#
loop_
_entity.id
_entity.type
_entity.pdbx_description
1 polymer ?
#
loop_
_entity_poly.entity_id
_entity_poly.type
_entity_poly.pdbx_seq_one_letter_code
_entity_poly.pdbx_strand_id
1 'polypeptide(L)'
;PKKFTTAELVKNVKNLRMKEEKIIEKLLDIIGEIVEEAKDAIIKNDVERLGTLMNINHGILETLGIVSLDHSYIIKTLIAAGALGAKTSGAGGGGAFIALAKNKIHATLLKNIAEALGARIVAMELYEKGFIISNDSSNIVKDSIV
;
A
#
# COMPACT_ATOMS: atom_id res chain seq x y z
N PRO A 1 14.91 -8.79 0.54
CA PRO A 1 14.48 -10.08 1.09
C PRO A 1 13.41 -9.85 2.17
N LYS A 2 12.33 -10.64 2.18
CA LYS A 2 11.33 -10.60 3.25
C LYS A 2 12.01 -10.89 4.58
N LYS A 3 11.91 -10.00 5.55
CA LYS A 3 12.44 -10.20 6.91
C LYS A 3 11.51 -11.04 7.80
N PHE A 4 10.20 -11.05 7.48
CA PHE A 4 9.18 -11.80 8.20
C PHE A 4 8.26 -12.53 7.24
N THR A 5 7.82 -13.72 7.64
CA THR A 5 6.81 -14.46 6.92
C THR A 5 5.41 -13.87 7.19
N THR A 6 4.47 -14.07 6.27
CA THR A 6 3.07 -13.66 6.48
C THR A 6 2.50 -14.27 7.76
N ALA A 7 2.83 -15.53 8.06
CA ALA A 7 2.36 -16.22 9.26
C ALA A 7 2.87 -15.56 10.55
N GLU A 8 4.12 -15.12 10.58
CA GLU A 8 4.68 -14.41 11.74
C GLU A 8 3.98 -13.06 11.96
N LEU A 9 3.73 -12.31 10.88
CA LEU A 9 3.02 -11.03 10.97
C LEU A 9 1.59 -11.20 11.46
N VAL A 10 0.85 -12.18 10.94
CA VAL A 10 -0.51 -12.50 11.39
C VAL A 10 -0.50 -12.89 12.88
N LYS A 11 0.47 -13.70 13.31
CA LYS A 11 0.62 -14.08 14.72
C LYS A 11 0.89 -12.86 15.60
N ASN A 12 1.73 -11.92 15.15
CA ASN A 12 2.03 -10.71 15.90
C ASN A 12 0.79 -9.82 16.08
N VAL A 13 0.02 -9.59 15.01
CA VAL A 13 -1.25 -8.83 15.09
C VAL A 13 -2.25 -9.54 16.00
N LYS A 14 -2.36 -10.87 15.91
CA LYS A 14 -3.23 -11.65 16.82
C LYS A 14 -2.83 -11.50 18.27
N ASN A 15 -1.54 -11.54 18.57
CA ASN A 15 -1.04 -11.34 19.93
C ASN A 15 -1.31 -9.91 20.44
N LEU A 16 -1.15 -8.90 19.57
CA LEU A 16 -1.46 -7.52 19.90
C LEU A 16 -2.96 -7.34 20.17
N ARG A 17 -3.82 -7.94 19.33
CA ARG A 17 -5.27 -7.97 19.53
C ARG A 17 -5.67 -8.60 20.86
N MET A 18 -5.01 -9.68 21.29
CA MET A 18 -5.29 -10.32 22.59
C MET A 18 -4.95 -9.41 23.78
N LYS A 19 -4.01 -8.47 23.64
CA LYS A 19 -3.62 -7.52 24.68
C LYS A 19 -4.49 -6.26 24.68
N GLU A 20 -4.81 -5.75 23.52
CA GLU A 20 -5.43 -4.44 23.30
C GLU A 20 -6.64 -4.56 22.35
N GLU A 21 -7.54 -5.52 22.65
CA GLU A 21 -8.63 -5.92 21.76
C GLU A 21 -9.43 -4.73 21.23
N LYS A 22 -9.94 -3.89 22.13
CA LYS A 22 -10.82 -2.76 21.76
C LYS A 22 -10.15 -1.74 20.84
N ILE A 23 -8.86 -1.52 21.02
CA ILE A 23 -8.10 -0.57 20.21
C ILE A 23 -7.80 -1.17 18.84
N ILE A 24 -7.35 -2.43 18.83
CA ILE A 24 -7.01 -3.11 17.59
C ILE A 24 -8.23 -3.34 16.71
N GLU A 25 -9.37 -3.72 17.27
CA GLU A 25 -10.64 -3.83 16.53
C GLU A 25 -10.99 -2.51 15.84
N LYS A 26 -10.94 -1.39 16.58
CA LYS A 26 -11.19 -0.06 15.97
C LYS A 26 -10.22 0.28 14.85
N LEU A 27 -8.94 -0.08 14.96
CA LEU A 27 -7.98 0.15 13.89
C LEU A 27 -8.30 -0.70 12.65
N LEU A 28 -8.76 -1.93 12.84
CA LEU A 28 -9.18 -2.80 11.74
C LEU A 28 -10.46 -2.28 11.08
N ASP A 29 -11.43 -1.80 11.85
CA ASP A 29 -12.65 -1.15 11.33
C ASP A 29 -12.30 0.09 10.50
N ILE A 30 -11.40 0.95 11.00
CA ILE A 30 -10.92 2.13 10.27
C ILE A 30 -10.24 1.72 8.95
N ILE A 31 -9.49 0.62 8.91
CA ILE A 31 -8.92 0.12 7.64
C ILE A 31 -10.04 -0.22 6.65
N GLY A 32 -11.13 -0.83 7.12
CA GLY A 32 -12.32 -1.09 6.30
C GLY A 32 -12.94 0.19 5.74
N GLU A 33 -13.13 1.19 6.58
CA GLU A 33 -13.64 2.51 6.16
C GLU A 33 -12.71 3.19 5.13
N ILE A 34 -11.38 3.13 5.34
CA ILE A 34 -10.40 3.67 4.40
C ILE A 34 -10.52 3.01 3.02
N VAL A 35 -10.83 1.71 2.94
CA VAL A 35 -10.99 1.01 1.66
C VAL A 35 -12.20 1.54 0.89
N GLU A 36 -13.34 1.75 1.55
CA GLU A 36 -14.54 2.30 0.90
C GLU A 36 -14.31 3.76 0.46
N GLU A 37 -13.70 4.57 1.30
CA GLU A 37 -13.34 5.96 0.97
C GLU A 37 -12.32 6.04 -0.18
N ALA A 38 -11.34 5.12 -0.23
CA ALA A 38 -10.38 5.06 -1.32
C ALA A 38 -11.03 4.67 -2.65
N LYS A 39 -11.99 3.74 -2.62
CA LYS A 39 -12.80 3.39 -3.79
C LYS A 39 -13.55 4.62 -4.33
N ASP A 40 -14.18 5.39 -3.44
CA ASP A 40 -14.89 6.62 -3.81
C ASP A 40 -13.92 7.67 -4.38
N ALA A 41 -12.75 7.84 -3.78
CA ALA A 41 -11.73 8.74 -4.29
C ALA A 41 -11.27 8.34 -5.71
N ILE A 42 -11.10 7.04 -5.99
CA ILE A 42 -10.77 6.54 -7.32
C ILE A 42 -11.88 6.85 -8.32
N ILE A 43 -13.14 6.58 -7.97
CA ILE A 43 -14.31 6.84 -8.85
C ILE A 43 -14.41 8.33 -9.19
N LYS A 44 -14.13 9.20 -8.22
CA LYS A 44 -14.17 10.67 -8.36
C LYS A 44 -12.89 11.25 -8.97
N ASN A 45 -11.89 10.42 -9.27
CA ASN A 45 -10.55 10.84 -9.70
C ASN A 45 -9.88 11.84 -8.73
N ASP A 46 -10.17 11.70 -7.43
CA ASP A 46 -9.59 12.51 -6.36
C ASP A 46 -8.28 11.87 -5.86
N VAL A 47 -7.22 12.11 -6.62
CA VAL A 47 -5.90 11.52 -6.37
C VAL A 47 -5.24 12.03 -5.08
N GLU A 48 -5.54 13.25 -4.66
CA GLU A 48 -5.00 13.83 -3.41
C GLU A 48 -5.63 13.16 -2.19
N ARG A 49 -6.96 12.98 -2.21
CA ARG A 49 -7.66 12.21 -1.18
C ARG A 49 -7.16 10.77 -1.12
N LEU A 50 -7.02 10.12 -2.27
CA LEU A 50 -6.47 8.77 -2.34
C LEU A 50 -5.09 8.69 -1.69
N GLY A 51 -4.20 9.64 -2.00
CA GLY A 51 -2.88 9.72 -1.40
C GLY A 51 -2.93 9.88 0.13
N THR A 52 -3.81 10.76 0.62
CA THR A 52 -4.03 10.95 2.06
C THR A 52 -4.48 9.65 2.74
N LEU A 53 -5.45 8.95 2.16
CA LEU A 53 -5.95 7.67 2.68
C LEU A 53 -4.88 6.58 2.67
N MET A 54 -4.02 6.54 1.64
CA MET A 54 -2.86 5.65 1.58
C MET A 54 -1.90 5.90 2.75
N ASN A 55 -1.62 7.16 3.06
CA ASN A 55 -0.72 7.54 4.16
C ASN A 55 -1.30 7.17 5.54
N ILE A 56 -2.60 7.41 5.75
CA ILE A 56 -3.30 7.01 6.98
C ILE A 56 -3.25 5.49 7.14
N ASN A 57 -3.61 4.75 6.09
CA ASN A 57 -3.55 3.29 6.10
C ASN A 57 -2.15 2.77 6.43
N HIS A 58 -1.11 3.37 5.83
CA HIS A 58 0.27 2.99 6.12
C HIS A 58 0.64 3.20 7.59
N GLY A 59 0.26 4.31 8.19
CA GLY A 59 0.48 4.59 9.61
C GLY A 59 -0.19 3.55 10.53
N ILE A 60 -1.39 3.09 10.19
CA ILE A 60 -2.07 2.02 10.94
C ILE A 60 -1.29 0.71 10.79
N LEU A 61 -0.83 0.35 9.58
CA LEU A 61 -0.04 -0.86 9.35
C LEU A 61 1.32 -0.82 10.09
N GLU A 62 1.96 0.35 10.20
CA GLU A 62 3.14 0.55 11.05
C GLU A 62 2.81 0.29 12.53
N THR A 63 1.71 0.86 13.02
CA THR A 63 1.24 0.67 14.41
C THR A 63 0.96 -0.79 14.73
N LEU A 64 0.41 -1.55 13.77
CA LEU A 64 0.18 -2.98 13.90
C LEU A 64 1.46 -3.82 13.79
N GLY A 65 2.63 -3.21 13.56
CA GLY A 65 3.91 -3.91 13.45
C GLY A 65 4.06 -4.75 12.18
N ILE A 66 3.30 -4.43 11.13
CA ILE A 66 3.30 -5.18 9.86
C ILE A 66 4.42 -4.68 8.93
N VAL A 67 4.81 -3.41 9.07
CA VAL A 67 5.78 -2.77 8.17
C VAL A 67 7.21 -2.95 8.71
N SER A 68 8.14 -3.38 7.85
CA SER A 68 9.56 -3.41 8.20
C SER A 68 10.17 -2.01 8.23
N LEU A 69 11.21 -1.81 9.05
CA LEU A 69 11.90 -0.52 9.15
C LEU A 69 12.43 -0.01 7.80
N ASP A 70 12.96 -0.91 6.97
CA ASP A 70 13.48 -0.54 5.65
C ASP A 70 12.36 0.00 4.74
N HIS A 71 11.18 -0.66 4.75
CA HIS A 71 10.02 -0.18 4.00
C HIS A 71 9.48 1.14 4.56
N SER A 72 9.38 1.26 5.88
CA SER A 72 8.98 2.50 6.53
C SER A 72 9.92 3.66 6.12
N TYR A 73 11.22 3.42 6.12
CA TYR A 73 12.21 4.41 5.73
C TYR A 73 12.03 4.87 4.27
N ILE A 74 11.91 3.91 3.32
CA ILE A 74 11.70 4.22 1.90
C ILE A 74 10.39 5.00 1.73
N ILE A 75 9.29 4.53 2.29
CA ILE A 75 7.95 5.12 2.14
C ILE A 75 7.95 6.56 2.70
N LYS A 76 8.48 6.78 3.89
CA LYS A 76 8.58 8.12 4.49
C LYS A 76 9.46 9.05 3.68
N THR A 77 10.54 8.55 3.09
CA THR A 77 11.39 9.35 2.20
C THR A 77 10.63 9.76 0.93
N LEU A 78 9.85 8.86 0.33
CA LEU A 78 9.02 9.19 -0.84
C LEU A 78 7.93 10.22 -0.51
N ILE A 79 7.29 10.11 0.66
CA ILE A 79 6.32 11.10 1.14
C ILE A 79 7.01 12.45 1.35
N ALA A 80 8.17 12.49 1.98
CA ALA A 80 8.97 13.70 2.16
C ALA A 80 9.43 14.33 0.84
N ALA A 81 9.65 13.52 -0.20
CA ALA A 81 9.93 13.96 -1.57
C ALA A 81 8.67 14.42 -2.32
N GLY A 82 7.51 14.44 -1.67
CA GLY A 82 6.25 15.01 -2.18
C GLY A 82 5.32 14.01 -2.83
N ALA A 83 5.52 12.69 -2.67
CA ALA A 83 4.50 11.72 -3.07
C ALA A 83 3.16 12.07 -2.42
N LEU A 84 2.07 12.03 -3.19
CA LEU A 84 0.72 12.28 -2.67
C LEU A 84 0.35 11.26 -1.60
N GLY A 85 0.78 10.02 -1.78
CA GLY A 85 0.67 8.96 -0.81
C GLY A 85 1.63 7.82 -1.13
N ALA A 86 2.03 7.08 -0.10
CA ALA A 86 2.80 5.85 -0.27
C ALA A 86 2.48 4.86 0.85
N LYS A 87 2.42 3.58 0.51
CA LYS A 87 2.10 2.53 1.48
C LYS A 87 2.69 1.19 1.08
N THR A 88 2.90 0.34 2.07
CA THR A 88 3.22 -1.07 1.81
C THR A 88 2.07 -1.77 1.09
N SER A 89 2.39 -2.73 0.24
CA SER A 89 1.45 -3.56 -0.51
C SER A 89 1.66 -5.04 -0.16
N GLY A 90 0.57 -5.78 -0.08
CA GLY A 90 0.58 -7.19 0.33
C GLY A 90 0.70 -7.38 1.83
N ALA A 91 1.23 -8.53 2.24
CA ALA A 91 1.24 -8.97 3.64
C ALA A 91 2.19 -8.19 4.57
N GLY A 92 2.98 -7.26 4.07
CA GLY A 92 4.01 -6.56 4.86
C GLY A 92 5.31 -7.37 5.05
N GLY A 93 6.09 -6.99 6.05
CA GLY A 93 7.35 -7.68 6.39
C GLY A 93 8.49 -7.52 5.39
N GLY A 94 8.37 -6.64 4.43
CA GLY A 94 9.18 -6.49 3.23
C GLY A 94 8.43 -7.03 2.00
N GLY A 95 8.85 -6.67 0.82
CA GLY A 95 8.19 -7.02 -0.43
C GLY A 95 7.88 -5.79 -1.27
N ALA A 96 6.61 -5.55 -1.61
CA ALA A 96 6.21 -4.44 -2.45
C ALA A 96 5.69 -3.23 -1.63
N PHE A 97 5.82 -2.06 -2.21
CA PHE A 97 5.12 -0.84 -1.81
C PHE A 97 4.67 -0.09 -3.06
N ILE A 98 3.72 0.80 -2.88
CA ILE A 98 3.22 1.68 -3.94
C ILE A 98 3.39 3.13 -3.50
N ALA A 99 3.66 4.01 -4.45
CA ALA A 99 3.72 5.45 -4.24
C ALA A 99 2.94 6.17 -5.34
N LEU A 100 2.15 7.15 -4.96
CA LEU A 100 1.31 7.93 -5.85
C LEU A 100 2.00 9.25 -6.17
N ALA A 101 2.35 9.45 -7.43
CA ALA A 101 3.00 10.66 -7.93
C ALA A 101 1.98 11.68 -8.46
N LYS A 102 2.35 12.96 -8.44
CA LYS A 102 1.51 14.07 -8.97
C LYS A 102 1.40 14.05 -10.50
N ASN A 103 2.44 13.59 -11.18
CA ASN A 103 2.55 13.55 -12.65
C ASN A 103 3.74 12.66 -13.07
N LYS A 104 3.92 12.43 -14.35
CA LYS A 104 4.99 11.58 -14.92
C LYS A 104 6.41 12.05 -14.54
N ILE A 105 6.67 13.35 -14.49
CA ILE A 105 7.99 13.89 -14.11
C ILE A 105 8.27 13.58 -12.65
N HIS A 106 7.28 13.80 -11.80
CA HIS A 106 7.38 13.47 -10.37
C HIS A 106 7.50 11.96 -10.14
N ALA A 107 6.81 11.13 -10.92
CA ALA A 107 6.97 9.68 -10.86
C ALA A 107 8.42 9.26 -11.15
N THR A 108 9.07 9.88 -12.13
CA THR A 108 10.50 9.62 -12.42
C THR A 108 11.41 10.03 -11.26
N LEU A 109 11.13 11.15 -10.59
CA LEU A 109 11.88 11.56 -9.40
C LEU A 109 11.73 10.53 -8.26
N LEU A 110 10.49 10.16 -7.94
CA LEU A 110 10.21 9.17 -6.89
C LEU A 110 10.84 7.81 -7.19
N LYS A 111 10.80 7.38 -8.46
CA LYS A 111 11.51 6.20 -8.94
C LYS A 111 13.00 6.27 -8.62
N ASN A 112 13.68 7.34 -9.03
CA ASN A 112 15.11 7.48 -8.82
C ASN A 112 15.48 7.46 -7.34
N ILE A 113 14.67 8.08 -6.48
CA ILE A 113 14.84 8.05 -5.02
C ILE A 113 14.68 6.61 -4.51
N ALA A 114 13.63 5.90 -4.94
CA ALA A 114 13.37 4.54 -4.50
C ALA A 114 14.51 3.59 -4.91
N GLU A 115 15.01 3.69 -6.15
CA GLU A 115 16.15 2.91 -6.65
C GLU A 115 17.44 3.21 -5.89
N ALA A 116 17.71 4.49 -5.57
CA ALA A 116 18.86 4.88 -4.74
C ALA A 116 18.79 4.30 -3.33
N LEU A 117 17.59 4.02 -2.82
CA LEU A 117 17.35 3.36 -1.54
C LEU A 117 17.29 1.83 -1.64
N GLY A 118 17.63 1.26 -2.80
CA GLY A 118 17.72 -0.18 -3.03
C GLY A 118 16.40 -0.86 -3.43
N ALA A 119 15.37 -0.10 -3.77
CA ALA A 119 14.14 -0.65 -4.31
C ALA A 119 14.31 -1.02 -5.80
N ARG A 120 13.58 -2.05 -6.23
CA ARG A 120 13.44 -2.39 -7.64
C ARG A 120 12.07 -1.94 -8.13
N ILE A 121 12.05 -1.16 -9.19
CA ILE A 121 10.79 -0.72 -9.80
C ILE A 121 10.20 -1.85 -10.62
N VAL A 122 8.93 -2.15 -10.40
CA VAL A 122 8.18 -3.21 -11.09
C VAL A 122 7.22 -2.62 -12.10
N ALA A 123 6.55 -1.51 -11.76
CA ALA A 123 5.63 -0.80 -12.64
C ALA A 123 5.66 0.70 -12.36
N MET A 124 5.42 1.50 -13.40
CA MET A 124 5.41 2.98 -13.33
C MET A 124 4.05 3.58 -13.70
N GLU A 125 3.13 2.81 -14.21
CA GLU A 125 1.84 3.29 -14.69
C GLU A 125 0.71 2.41 -14.18
N LEU A 126 -0.45 3.04 -13.93
CA LEU A 126 -1.69 2.31 -13.71
C LEU A 126 -2.23 1.82 -15.06
N TYR A 127 -2.74 0.59 -15.08
CA TYR A 127 -3.37 0.04 -16.26
C TYR A 127 -4.73 0.73 -16.48
N GLU A 128 -4.91 1.40 -17.62
CA GLU A 128 -6.09 2.24 -17.89
C GLU A 128 -7.43 1.48 -17.90
N LYS A 129 -7.40 0.19 -18.20
CA LYS A 129 -8.62 -0.64 -18.29
C LYS A 129 -9.14 -1.14 -16.93
N GLY A 130 -8.41 -0.93 -15.85
CA GLY A 130 -8.82 -1.38 -14.52
C GLY A 130 -8.99 -2.91 -14.42
N PHE A 131 -9.59 -3.35 -13.33
CA PHE A 131 -9.91 -4.76 -13.10
C PHE A 131 -11.25 -5.10 -13.78
N ILE A 132 -11.24 -6.00 -14.76
CA ILE A 132 -12.45 -6.47 -15.43
C ILE A 132 -12.91 -7.78 -14.78
N ILE A 133 -14.07 -7.78 -14.12
CA ILE A 133 -14.73 -9.00 -13.69
C ILE A 133 -15.57 -9.49 -14.87
N SER A 134 -15.13 -10.54 -15.57
CA SER A 134 -15.99 -11.25 -16.50
C SER A 134 -16.74 -12.35 -15.75
N ASN A 135 -18.04 -12.37 -15.85
CA ASN A 135 -18.88 -13.47 -15.33
C ASN A 135 -18.79 -14.74 -16.18
N ASP A 136 -17.92 -14.76 -17.17
CA ASP A 136 -17.72 -15.89 -18.07
C ASP A 136 -16.56 -16.75 -17.56
N SER A 137 -16.87 -17.93 -17.07
CA SER A 137 -15.94 -18.92 -16.49
C SER A 137 -14.92 -19.46 -17.50
N SER A 138 -14.88 -18.99 -18.73
CA SER A 138 -14.04 -19.47 -19.82
C SER A 138 -12.84 -18.57 -20.19
N ASN A 139 -12.75 -17.34 -19.64
CA ASN A 139 -11.65 -16.43 -19.96
C ASN A 139 -11.07 -15.81 -18.70
N ILE A 140 -10.29 -16.58 -17.96
CA ILE A 140 -9.31 -15.99 -17.04
C ILE A 140 -8.17 -15.49 -17.93
N VAL A 141 -8.25 -14.24 -18.34
CA VAL A 141 -7.11 -13.54 -18.91
C VAL A 141 -6.09 -13.39 -17.78
N LYS A 142 -5.07 -14.25 -17.85
CA LYS A 142 -3.85 -14.13 -17.07
C LYS A 142 -3.01 -12.98 -17.64
N ASP A 143 -3.48 -11.76 -17.54
CA ASP A 143 -2.65 -10.62 -17.91
C ASP A 143 -2.73 -9.56 -16.83
N SER A 144 -1.65 -9.54 -16.06
CA SER A 144 -1.03 -8.38 -15.43
C SER A 144 -1.74 -7.80 -14.22
N ILE A 145 -1.62 -8.50 -13.10
CA ILE A 145 -1.45 -7.80 -11.83
C ILE A 145 0.05 -7.49 -11.71
N VAL A 146 0.42 -6.28 -11.95
CA VAL A 146 1.72 -5.76 -11.57
C VAL A 146 1.53 -4.70 -10.50
#